data_2dc122013c9ceb103985ef22674ff872
#
_entry.id   2dc122013c9ceb103985ef22674ff872
#
_cell.length_a   1.000
_cell.length_b   1.000
_cell.length_c   1.000
_cell.angle_alpha   90.00
_cell.angle_beta   90.00
_cell.angle_gamma   90.00
#
_symmetry.space_group_name_H-M   'P 1'
#
loop_
_entity.id
_entity.type
_entity.pdbx_description
1 polymer ?
#
loop_
_entity_poly.entity_id
_entity_poly.type
_entity_poly.pdbx_seq_one_letter_code
_entity_poly.pdbx_strand_id
1 'polypeptide(L)'
;MQDKDVTEKMLEKYNDVFADILNVLLFGGRNVVDEAALKDALPMSMLKIDGRVRSQERDIAKYWRKNKINVALFGLENQTTANKIMPLRVFGYDGAEYVKQSRKENIDKAKYPVITLVLYLGYEKRWNYPKTLFEILDIDEEIKPYVNDFKINLFEIAYLDREKIDLFKSDFRILADYLYQMRKNRDYIADETAIAHVEELLTLMSAMTGDNRFEETINELKGKEKVNMCEVLDRVEARGIEKGIEKGIEKGIEKGRVVGRQEGVISILASLVNDGILSIDEAAIRANMSAEDFEKFIK
;
A
#
# COMPACT_ATOMS: atom_id res chain seq x y z
N MET A 1 2.10 4.24 -8.47
CA MET A 1 0.81 4.63 -7.85
C MET A 1 -0.34 3.68 -8.26
N GLN A 2 -0.32 3.10 -9.47
CA GLN A 2 -1.34 2.14 -9.95
C GLN A 2 -1.27 0.76 -9.25
N ASP A 3 -0.06 0.30 -8.88
CA ASP A 3 0.14 -1.04 -8.32
C ASP A 3 -0.41 -1.21 -6.90
N LYS A 4 -0.37 -0.14 -6.07
CA LYS A 4 -0.91 -0.16 -4.70
C LYS A 4 -2.43 -0.34 -4.68
N ASP A 5 -3.15 0.40 -5.53
CA ASP A 5 -4.61 0.32 -5.61
C ASP A 5 -5.10 -1.06 -6.08
N VAL A 6 -4.36 -1.72 -7.00
CA VAL A 6 -4.73 -3.05 -7.50
C VAL A 6 -4.57 -4.12 -6.43
N THR A 7 -3.53 -4.02 -5.61
CA THR A 7 -3.18 -5.01 -4.59
C THR A 7 -4.10 -4.95 -3.37
N GLU A 8 -4.43 -3.71 -2.93
CA GLU A 8 -5.40 -3.50 -1.85
C GLU A 8 -6.77 -4.09 -2.21
N LYS A 9 -7.16 -3.99 -3.49
CA LYS A 9 -8.38 -4.57 -4.03
C LYS A 9 -8.42 -6.10 -3.97
N MET A 10 -7.27 -6.78 -3.91
CA MET A 10 -7.24 -8.25 -3.92
C MET A 10 -7.65 -8.85 -2.57
N LEU A 11 -7.08 -8.41 -1.46
CA LEU A 11 -7.38 -8.95 -0.12
C LEU A 11 -8.86 -8.76 0.25
N GLU A 12 -9.40 -7.58 0.05
CA GLU A 12 -10.78 -7.24 0.41
C GLU A 12 -11.84 -7.83 -0.55
N LYS A 13 -11.43 -8.48 -1.63
CA LYS A 13 -12.35 -9.26 -2.49
C LYS A 13 -12.87 -10.51 -1.79
N TYR A 14 -12.12 -11.05 -0.84
CA TYR A 14 -12.57 -12.21 -0.07
C TYR A 14 -13.74 -11.84 0.84
N ASN A 15 -14.77 -12.69 0.84
CA ASN A 15 -16.00 -12.39 1.57
C ASN A 15 -15.81 -12.39 3.09
N ASP A 16 -14.93 -13.24 3.61
CA ASP A 16 -14.56 -13.28 5.03
C ASP A 16 -13.91 -11.97 5.46
N VAL A 17 -12.94 -11.47 4.69
CA VAL A 17 -12.27 -10.19 4.94
C VAL A 17 -13.26 -9.02 4.84
N PHE A 18 -14.06 -9.01 3.78
CA PHE A 18 -15.05 -7.94 3.57
C PHE A 18 -16.10 -7.91 4.68
N ALA A 19 -16.66 -9.08 5.04
CA ALA A 19 -17.63 -9.19 6.12
C ALA A 19 -17.05 -8.77 7.47
N ASP A 20 -15.80 -9.15 7.76
CA ASP A 20 -15.10 -8.81 8.99
C ASP A 20 -14.91 -7.29 9.10
N ILE A 21 -14.46 -6.63 8.03
CA ILE A 21 -14.35 -5.16 7.98
C ILE A 21 -15.68 -4.49 8.33
N LEU A 22 -16.77 -4.92 7.69
CA LEU A 22 -18.10 -4.37 7.98
C LEU A 22 -18.53 -4.62 9.42
N ASN A 23 -18.35 -5.86 9.90
CA ASN A 23 -18.76 -6.25 11.25
C ASN A 23 -18.02 -5.47 12.33
N VAL A 24 -16.73 -5.23 12.15
CA VAL A 24 -15.94 -4.46 13.11
C VAL A 24 -16.21 -2.97 13.01
N LEU A 25 -16.17 -2.42 11.79
CA LEU A 25 -16.22 -0.95 11.63
C LEU A 25 -17.62 -0.39 11.83
N LEU A 26 -18.66 -1.07 11.31
CA LEU A 26 -20.06 -0.60 11.40
C LEU A 26 -20.81 -1.17 12.60
N PHE A 27 -20.51 -2.41 12.98
CA PHE A 27 -21.34 -3.13 13.97
C PHE A 27 -20.60 -3.44 15.27
N GLY A 28 -19.39 -2.91 15.47
CA GLY A 28 -18.64 -3.03 16.73
C GLY A 28 -18.24 -4.48 17.05
N GLY A 29 -17.88 -5.27 16.04
CA GLY A 29 -17.47 -6.66 16.16
C GLY A 29 -18.61 -7.67 16.24
N ARG A 30 -19.90 -7.21 16.19
CA ARG A 30 -21.04 -8.11 16.12
C ARG A 30 -21.10 -8.75 14.73
N ASN A 31 -21.33 -10.06 14.67
CA ASN A 31 -21.51 -10.79 13.41
C ASN A 31 -22.89 -10.53 12.80
N VAL A 32 -23.05 -9.39 12.12
CA VAL A 32 -24.30 -8.96 11.46
C VAL A 32 -24.32 -9.34 10.00
N VAL A 33 -23.16 -9.24 9.34
CA VAL A 33 -22.96 -9.59 7.93
C VAL A 33 -22.24 -10.92 7.86
N ASP A 34 -22.93 -11.95 7.39
CA ASP A 34 -22.35 -13.26 7.10
C ASP A 34 -21.67 -13.21 5.72
N GLU A 35 -20.46 -13.78 5.61
CA GLU A 35 -19.71 -13.85 4.35
C GLU A 35 -20.49 -14.56 3.23
N ALA A 36 -21.25 -15.60 3.56
CA ALA A 36 -22.08 -16.33 2.60
C ALA A 36 -23.26 -15.48 2.07
N ALA A 37 -23.64 -14.42 2.78
CA ALA A 37 -24.68 -13.48 2.39
C ALA A 37 -24.17 -12.37 1.44
N LEU A 38 -22.86 -12.31 1.17
CA LEU A 38 -22.23 -11.34 0.27
C LEU A 38 -22.19 -11.87 -1.17
N LYS A 39 -22.48 -11.00 -2.11
CA LYS A 39 -22.36 -11.25 -3.56
C LYS A 39 -21.68 -10.07 -4.23
N ASP A 40 -20.71 -10.36 -5.07
CA ASP A 40 -19.98 -9.32 -5.80
C ASP A 40 -20.95 -8.45 -6.59
N ALA A 41 -20.75 -7.16 -6.52
CA ALA A 41 -21.37 -6.16 -7.34
C ALA A 41 -20.35 -5.63 -8.35
N LEU A 42 -20.80 -5.12 -9.48
CA LEU A 42 -19.91 -4.42 -10.39
C LEU A 42 -19.48 -3.12 -9.69
N PRO A 43 -18.19 -2.91 -9.47
CA PRO A 43 -17.69 -1.70 -8.80
C PRO A 43 -17.86 -0.46 -9.69
N MET A 44 -18.06 -0.66 -10.99
CA MET A 44 -18.12 0.37 -12.01
C MET A 44 -19.51 0.98 -12.11
N SER A 45 -19.58 2.31 -12.01
CA SER A 45 -20.73 3.13 -12.35
C SER A 45 -20.42 3.95 -13.60
N MET A 46 -21.21 3.77 -14.66
CA MET A 46 -21.06 4.55 -15.88
C MET A 46 -21.94 5.80 -15.81
N LEU A 47 -21.33 6.97 -15.83
CA LEU A 47 -22.01 8.25 -16.00
C LEU A 47 -21.72 8.81 -17.39
N LYS A 48 -22.77 9.24 -18.11
CA LYS A 48 -22.63 9.94 -19.37
C LYS A 48 -22.61 11.44 -19.08
N ILE A 49 -21.43 12.06 -19.14
CA ILE A 49 -21.23 13.49 -18.93
C ILE A 49 -20.71 14.07 -20.24
N ASP A 50 -21.35 15.14 -20.73
CA ASP A 50 -20.99 15.83 -21.97
C ASP A 50 -20.85 14.91 -23.20
N GLY A 51 -21.76 13.96 -23.34
CA GLY A 51 -21.75 13.00 -24.47
C GLY A 51 -20.68 11.92 -24.36
N ARG A 52 -19.80 11.96 -23.36
CA ARG A 52 -18.77 10.95 -23.10
C ARG A 52 -19.17 10.06 -21.94
N VAL A 53 -18.93 8.76 -22.08
CA VAL A 53 -19.10 7.79 -20.99
C VAL A 53 -17.84 7.91 -20.11
N ARG A 54 -18.01 8.33 -18.87
CA ARG A 54 -16.97 8.28 -17.84
C ARG A 54 -17.30 7.15 -16.87
N SER A 55 -16.36 6.26 -16.65
CA SER A 55 -16.45 5.29 -15.57
C SER A 55 -16.03 5.95 -14.26
N GLN A 56 -16.86 5.79 -13.24
CA GLN A 56 -16.47 5.99 -11.86
C GLN A 56 -16.42 4.61 -11.22
N GLU A 57 -15.29 4.25 -10.65
CA GLU A 57 -15.08 2.96 -10.02
C GLU A 57 -14.86 3.14 -8.52
N ARG A 58 -15.63 2.38 -7.74
CA ARG A 58 -15.25 2.02 -6.37
C ARG A 58 -14.18 0.95 -6.43
N ASP A 59 -13.41 0.84 -5.38
CA ASP A 59 -12.43 -0.24 -5.33
C ASP A 59 -13.12 -1.58 -5.27
N ILE A 60 -14.04 -1.78 -4.33
CA ILE A 60 -14.82 -3.02 -4.19
C ILE A 60 -16.27 -2.68 -3.85
N ALA A 61 -17.20 -3.49 -4.36
CA ALA A 61 -18.61 -3.41 -4.01
C ALA A 61 -19.22 -4.80 -3.87
N LYS A 62 -20.04 -5.00 -2.85
CA LYS A 62 -20.78 -6.25 -2.63
C LYS A 62 -22.21 -5.98 -2.20
N TYR A 63 -23.14 -6.78 -2.74
CA TYR A 63 -24.50 -6.83 -2.26
C TYR A 63 -24.57 -7.69 -0.99
N TRP A 64 -25.17 -7.15 0.05
CA TRP A 64 -25.58 -7.93 1.20
C TRP A 64 -27.00 -8.44 0.96
N ARG A 65 -27.20 -9.75 1.01
CA ARG A 65 -28.45 -10.40 0.65
C ARG A 65 -29.03 -11.19 1.83
N LYS A 66 -30.34 -11.07 2.03
CA LYS A 66 -31.12 -11.96 2.93
C LYS A 66 -32.23 -12.58 2.11
N ASN A 67 -32.39 -13.90 2.17
CA ASN A 67 -33.43 -14.63 1.42
C ASN A 67 -33.50 -14.24 -0.06
N LYS A 68 -32.33 -14.12 -0.72
CA LYS A 68 -32.17 -13.71 -2.12
C LYS A 68 -32.56 -12.25 -2.44
N ILE A 69 -32.91 -11.43 -1.44
CA ILE A 69 -33.24 -10.01 -1.60
C ILE A 69 -32.01 -9.19 -1.22
N ASN A 70 -31.67 -8.16 -2.02
CA ASN A 70 -30.63 -7.21 -1.66
C ASN A 70 -31.12 -6.33 -0.51
N VAL A 71 -30.41 -6.38 0.62
CA VAL A 71 -30.68 -5.58 1.81
C VAL A 71 -29.89 -4.27 1.79
N ALA A 72 -28.67 -4.32 1.28
CA ALA A 72 -27.81 -3.17 1.08
C ALA A 72 -26.76 -3.45 -0.02
N LEU A 73 -26.18 -2.40 -0.56
CA LEU A 73 -24.91 -2.46 -1.28
C LEU A 73 -23.86 -1.80 -0.42
N PHE A 74 -22.80 -2.53 -0.10
CA PHE A 74 -21.62 -1.98 0.55
C PHE A 74 -20.52 -1.75 -0.46
N GLY A 75 -19.85 -0.60 -0.36
CA GLY A 75 -18.65 -0.27 -1.13
C GLY A 75 -17.48 -0.02 -0.19
N LEU A 76 -16.28 -0.38 -0.62
CA LEU A 76 -15.03 0.02 0.01
C LEU A 76 -14.26 0.92 -0.95
N GLU A 77 -13.63 1.94 -0.41
CA GLU A 77 -12.77 2.89 -1.10
C GLU A 77 -11.50 3.05 -0.28
N ASN A 78 -10.39 2.53 -0.77
CA ASN A 78 -9.10 2.53 -0.07
C ASN A 78 -8.31 3.80 -0.39
N GLN A 79 -7.75 4.42 0.63
CA GLN A 79 -6.94 5.63 0.49
C GLN A 79 -5.68 5.52 1.34
N THR A 80 -4.52 5.47 0.70
CA THR A 80 -3.22 5.59 1.38
C THR A 80 -2.85 7.06 1.61
N THR A 81 -3.38 7.94 0.77
CA THR A 81 -3.20 9.39 0.85
C THR A 81 -4.56 10.06 0.92
N ALA A 82 -4.73 11.01 1.83
CA ALA A 82 -5.98 11.73 1.98
C ALA A 82 -6.36 12.52 0.70
N ASN A 83 -7.64 12.51 0.33
CA ASN A 83 -8.16 13.12 -0.88
C ASN A 83 -9.21 14.18 -0.56
N LYS A 84 -8.96 15.43 -1.01
CA LYS A 84 -9.81 16.59 -0.71
C LYS A 84 -11.21 16.56 -1.33
N ILE A 85 -11.41 15.78 -2.39
CA ILE A 85 -12.69 15.65 -3.09
C ILE A 85 -13.40 14.31 -2.82
N MET A 86 -12.97 13.59 -1.80
CA MET A 86 -13.55 12.27 -1.47
C MET A 86 -15.07 12.31 -1.27
N PRO A 87 -15.67 13.30 -0.57
CA PRO A 87 -17.12 13.39 -0.45
C PRO A 87 -17.84 13.47 -1.80
N LEU A 88 -17.31 14.20 -2.77
CA LEU A 88 -17.89 14.28 -4.13
C LEU A 88 -17.76 12.95 -4.87
N ARG A 89 -16.64 12.23 -4.71
CA ARG A 89 -16.45 10.92 -5.33
C ARG A 89 -17.46 9.91 -4.79
N VAL A 90 -17.54 9.78 -3.46
CA VAL A 90 -18.46 8.83 -2.81
C VAL A 90 -19.91 9.17 -3.11
N PHE A 91 -20.30 10.46 -3.06
CA PHE A 91 -21.63 10.92 -3.46
C PHE A 91 -21.97 10.49 -4.91
N GLY A 92 -21.01 10.65 -5.84
CA GLY A 92 -21.19 10.27 -7.22
C GLY A 92 -21.40 8.74 -7.38
N TYR A 93 -20.64 7.92 -6.65
CA TYR A 93 -20.80 6.46 -6.67
C TYR A 93 -22.15 6.01 -6.11
N ASP A 94 -22.52 6.54 -4.96
CA ASP A 94 -23.77 6.18 -4.29
C ASP A 94 -24.97 6.66 -5.10
N GLY A 95 -24.90 7.88 -5.62
CA GLY A 95 -25.94 8.46 -6.50
C GLY A 95 -26.14 7.64 -7.78
N ALA A 96 -25.06 7.20 -8.43
CA ALA A 96 -25.15 6.38 -9.63
C ALA A 96 -25.83 5.03 -9.37
N GLU A 97 -25.59 4.40 -8.22
CA GLU A 97 -26.28 3.17 -7.85
C GLU A 97 -27.77 3.39 -7.56
N TYR A 98 -28.14 4.50 -6.90
CA TYR A 98 -29.55 4.88 -6.73
C TYR A 98 -30.25 5.15 -8.06
N VAL A 99 -29.59 5.83 -9.00
CA VAL A 99 -30.11 6.02 -10.37
C VAL A 99 -30.31 4.68 -11.08
N LYS A 100 -29.40 3.73 -10.92
CA LYS A 100 -29.54 2.37 -11.48
C LYS A 100 -30.76 1.65 -10.90
N GLN A 101 -31.03 1.81 -9.59
CA GLN A 101 -32.22 1.24 -8.96
C GLN A 101 -33.53 1.88 -9.44
N SER A 102 -33.51 3.09 -10.01
CA SER A 102 -34.70 3.81 -10.49
C SER A 102 -35.06 3.49 -11.96
N ARG A 103 -34.20 2.73 -12.67
CA ARG A 103 -34.47 2.39 -14.08
C ARG A 103 -35.72 1.53 -14.23
N LYS A 104 -36.36 1.58 -15.41
CA LYS A 104 -37.64 0.87 -15.71
C LYS A 104 -37.61 -0.61 -15.35
N GLU A 105 -36.52 -1.31 -15.67
CA GLU A 105 -36.31 -2.73 -15.36
C GLU A 105 -36.25 -3.05 -13.85
N ASN A 106 -36.09 -2.04 -13.04
CA ASN A 106 -35.95 -2.16 -11.58
C ASN A 106 -37.02 -1.39 -10.80
N ILE A 107 -37.97 -0.73 -11.49
CA ILE A 107 -38.89 0.22 -10.85
C ILE A 107 -39.75 -0.44 -9.76
N ASP A 108 -40.20 -1.66 -9.99
CA ASP A 108 -41.06 -2.43 -9.07
C ASP A 108 -40.26 -3.24 -8.04
N LYS A 109 -38.92 -3.25 -8.12
CA LYS A 109 -38.08 -3.93 -7.15
C LYS A 109 -37.90 -3.10 -5.90
N ALA A 110 -37.80 -3.76 -4.74
CA ALA A 110 -37.45 -3.11 -3.49
C ALA A 110 -36.13 -2.35 -3.62
N LYS A 111 -36.09 -1.12 -3.13
CA LYS A 111 -34.88 -0.29 -3.11
C LYS A 111 -34.07 -0.63 -1.86
N TYR A 112 -32.78 -0.53 -1.95
CA TYR A 112 -31.85 -0.82 -0.87
C TYR A 112 -30.85 0.34 -0.70
N PRO A 113 -30.38 0.58 0.54
CA PRO A 113 -29.39 1.58 0.83
C PRO A 113 -28.03 1.23 0.21
N VAL A 114 -27.28 2.28 -0.14
CA VAL A 114 -25.91 2.19 -0.58
C VAL A 114 -25.03 2.79 0.51
N ILE A 115 -24.02 2.05 0.95
CA ILE A 115 -23.17 2.44 2.06
C ILE A 115 -21.72 2.25 1.62
N THR A 116 -21.01 3.35 1.38
CA THR A 116 -19.59 3.31 1.02
C THR A 116 -18.74 3.67 2.23
N LEU A 117 -17.77 2.82 2.56
CA LEU A 117 -16.76 3.05 3.58
C LEU A 117 -15.48 3.53 2.90
N VAL A 118 -14.90 4.58 3.43
CA VAL A 118 -13.56 5.06 3.04
C VAL A 118 -12.58 4.55 4.09
N LEU A 119 -11.70 3.64 3.69
CA LEU A 119 -10.65 3.09 4.54
C LEU A 119 -9.36 3.89 4.30
N TYR A 120 -8.97 4.68 5.30
CA TYR A 120 -7.73 5.42 5.23
C TYR A 120 -6.61 4.62 5.88
N LEU A 121 -5.66 4.18 5.06
CA LEU A 121 -4.53 3.33 5.43
C LEU A 121 -3.24 4.13 5.73
N GLY A 122 -3.30 5.45 5.59
CA GLY A 122 -2.17 6.30 5.96
C GLY A 122 -1.90 6.29 7.47
N TYR A 123 -0.66 6.04 7.86
CA TYR A 123 -0.27 5.98 9.28
C TYR A 123 0.60 7.15 9.76
N GLU A 124 1.16 7.95 8.85
CA GLU A 124 2.02 9.08 9.21
C GLU A 124 1.24 10.30 9.69
N LYS A 125 0.11 10.58 9.04
CA LYS A 125 -0.76 11.73 9.32
C LYS A 125 -2.21 11.32 9.34
N ARG A 126 -3.01 11.97 10.18
CA ARG A 126 -4.47 11.81 10.16
C ARG A 126 -5.08 12.38 8.89
N TRP A 127 -6.29 11.95 8.59
CA TRP A 127 -7.09 12.56 7.55
C TRP A 127 -7.39 14.03 7.91
N ASN A 128 -6.97 14.94 7.07
CA ASN A 128 -7.08 16.39 7.28
C ASN A 128 -7.82 17.12 6.16
N TYR A 129 -8.55 16.40 5.33
CA TYR A 129 -9.37 16.93 4.25
C TYR A 129 -10.86 16.82 4.56
N PRO A 130 -11.73 17.49 3.74
CA PRO A 130 -13.17 17.45 3.91
C PRO A 130 -13.75 16.05 4.07
N LYS A 131 -14.76 15.93 4.94
CA LYS A 131 -15.53 14.70 5.21
C LYS A 131 -16.98 14.83 4.78
N THR A 132 -17.41 16.04 4.44
CA THR A 132 -18.77 16.34 4.01
C THR A 132 -18.76 17.21 2.74
N LEU A 133 -19.90 17.29 2.05
CA LEU A 133 -20.05 18.21 0.93
C LEU A 133 -19.97 19.67 1.38
N PHE A 134 -20.52 19.98 2.55
CA PHE A 134 -20.50 21.35 3.09
C PHE A 134 -19.07 21.87 3.30
N GLU A 135 -18.13 21.00 3.63
CA GLU A 135 -16.72 21.38 3.77
C GLU A 135 -16.01 21.63 2.43
N ILE A 136 -16.61 21.21 1.30
CA ILE A 136 -16.05 21.39 -0.04
C ILE A 136 -16.69 22.57 -0.76
N LEU A 137 -18.01 22.74 -0.57
CA LEU A 137 -18.80 23.70 -1.31
C LEU A 137 -18.67 25.09 -0.67
N ASP A 138 -18.55 26.10 -1.52
CA ASP A 138 -18.71 27.49 -1.11
C ASP A 138 -20.22 27.81 -1.13
N ILE A 139 -20.86 27.84 0.06
CA ILE A 139 -22.30 27.93 0.20
C ILE A 139 -22.64 29.27 0.83
N ASP A 140 -23.39 30.11 0.10
CA ASP A 140 -23.99 31.28 0.65
C ASP A 140 -25.00 30.94 1.77
N GLU A 141 -24.99 31.73 2.87
CA GLU A 141 -25.81 31.45 4.04
C GLU A 141 -27.32 31.50 3.75
N GLU A 142 -27.77 32.28 2.76
CA GLU A 142 -29.19 32.37 2.39
C GLU A 142 -29.69 31.07 1.72
N ILE A 143 -28.83 30.39 0.97
CA ILE A 143 -29.21 29.16 0.27
C ILE A 143 -28.84 27.86 1.05
N LYS A 144 -28.01 27.96 2.06
CA LYS A 144 -27.55 26.84 2.89
C LYS A 144 -28.67 25.97 3.45
N PRO A 145 -29.83 26.51 3.90
CA PRO A 145 -30.95 25.69 4.37
C PRO A 145 -31.57 24.76 3.30
N TYR A 146 -31.30 25.04 2.02
CA TYR A 146 -31.84 24.30 0.88
C TYR A 146 -30.83 23.29 0.30
N VAL A 147 -29.59 23.27 0.80
CA VAL A 147 -28.55 22.33 0.37
C VAL A 147 -28.51 21.14 1.30
N ASN A 148 -28.58 19.93 0.74
CA ASN A 148 -28.41 18.71 1.52
C ASN A 148 -26.91 18.40 1.67
N ASP A 149 -26.47 18.16 2.89
CA ASP A 149 -25.11 17.67 3.13
C ASP A 149 -25.00 16.16 2.90
N PHE A 150 -23.84 15.71 2.52
CA PHE A 150 -23.49 14.32 2.37
C PHE A 150 -22.17 14.05 3.09
N LYS A 151 -22.19 13.14 4.06
CA LYS A 151 -21.02 12.76 4.86
C LYS A 151 -20.50 11.38 4.48
N ILE A 152 -19.19 11.25 4.28
CA ILE A 152 -18.54 9.97 4.05
C ILE A 152 -18.38 9.17 5.35
N ASN A 153 -18.39 7.83 5.25
CA ASN A 153 -18.06 6.94 6.35
C ASN A 153 -16.54 6.68 6.34
N LEU A 154 -15.78 7.60 6.92
CA LEU A 154 -14.33 7.53 6.98
C LEU A 154 -13.86 6.74 8.20
N PHE A 155 -12.97 5.77 7.96
CA PHE A 155 -12.30 4.98 8.97
C PHE A 155 -10.78 5.11 8.80
N GLU A 156 -10.12 5.71 9.79
CA GLU A 156 -8.66 5.87 9.82
C GLU A 156 -8.06 4.62 10.50
N ILE A 157 -7.68 3.62 9.72
CA ILE A 157 -7.35 2.27 10.22
C ILE A 157 -6.15 2.29 11.18
N ALA A 158 -5.10 3.02 10.86
CA ALA A 158 -3.93 3.17 11.74
C ALA A 158 -4.25 3.87 13.08
N TYR A 159 -5.39 4.53 13.20
CA TYR A 159 -5.81 5.32 14.35
C TYR A 159 -6.96 4.70 15.13
N LEU A 160 -7.32 3.46 14.81
CA LEU A 160 -8.25 2.67 15.61
C LEU A 160 -7.61 2.37 16.98
N ASP A 161 -8.46 2.22 17.99
CA ASP A 161 -8.03 1.76 19.30
C ASP A 161 -7.66 0.27 19.25
N ARG A 162 -6.73 -0.16 20.11
CA ARG A 162 -6.25 -1.54 20.16
C ARG A 162 -7.39 -2.54 20.31
N GLU A 163 -8.33 -2.25 21.20
CA GLU A 163 -9.53 -3.06 21.43
C GLU A 163 -10.34 -3.27 20.15
N LYS A 164 -10.43 -2.26 19.30
CA LYS A 164 -11.13 -2.36 18.02
C LYS A 164 -10.37 -3.17 16.97
N ILE A 165 -9.05 -3.07 16.95
CA ILE A 165 -8.18 -3.88 16.08
C ILE A 165 -8.31 -5.36 16.45
N ASP A 166 -8.35 -5.67 17.74
CA ASP A 166 -8.47 -7.03 18.26
C ASP A 166 -9.84 -7.70 17.97
N LEU A 167 -10.84 -6.92 17.54
CA LEU A 167 -12.13 -7.45 17.08
C LEU A 167 -12.08 -8.06 15.67
N PHE A 168 -11.10 -7.67 14.84
CA PHE A 168 -10.94 -8.28 13.53
C PHE A 168 -10.50 -9.73 13.65
N LYS A 169 -11.04 -10.58 12.79
CA LYS A 169 -10.80 -12.04 12.78
C LYS A 169 -10.14 -12.52 11.50
N SER A 170 -10.23 -11.73 10.43
CA SER A 170 -9.61 -12.01 9.14
C SER A 170 -8.19 -11.47 9.07
N ASP A 171 -7.51 -11.69 7.94
CA ASP A 171 -6.18 -11.15 7.68
C ASP A 171 -6.13 -9.61 7.71
N PHE A 172 -7.28 -8.94 7.64
CA PHE A 172 -7.35 -7.48 7.83
C PHE A 172 -6.87 -7.06 9.23
N ARG A 173 -6.95 -7.94 10.24
CA ARG A 173 -6.38 -7.72 11.57
C ARG A 173 -4.87 -7.48 11.50
N ILE A 174 -4.16 -8.29 10.70
CA ILE A 174 -2.70 -8.20 10.53
C ILE A 174 -2.35 -6.84 9.90
N LEU A 175 -3.07 -6.44 8.85
CA LEU A 175 -2.89 -5.14 8.23
C LEU A 175 -3.15 -3.99 9.21
N ALA A 176 -4.27 -4.04 9.94
CA ALA A 176 -4.64 -2.99 10.91
C ALA A 176 -3.62 -2.89 12.05
N ASP A 177 -3.13 -4.03 12.55
CA ASP A 177 -2.11 -4.09 13.58
C ASP A 177 -0.76 -3.54 13.08
N TYR A 178 -0.35 -3.92 11.88
CA TYR A 178 0.84 -3.36 11.24
C TYR A 178 0.77 -1.82 11.18
N LEU A 179 -0.32 -1.28 10.65
CA LEU A 179 -0.49 0.18 10.52
C LEU A 179 -0.50 0.88 11.88
N TYR A 180 -1.14 0.28 12.89
CA TYR A 180 -1.17 0.79 14.25
C TYR A 180 0.23 0.86 14.87
N GLN A 181 1.02 -0.23 14.78
CA GLN A 181 2.36 -0.31 15.33
C GLN A 181 3.32 0.64 14.60
N MET A 182 3.27 0.69 13.26
CA MET A 182 4.07 1.62 12.46
C MET A 182 3.78 3.08 12.81
N ARG A 183 2.52 3.43 13.10
CA ARG A 183 2.17 4.76 13.59
C ARG A 183 2.75 5.05 14.97
N LYS A 184 2.69 4.08 15.90
CA LYS A 184 3.09 4.25 17.30
C LYS A 184 4.61 4.21 17.49
N ASN A 185 5.25 3.19 16.95
CA ASN A 185 6.60 2.79 17.30
C ASN A 185 7.59 2.92 16.13
N ARG A 186 7.10 3.13 14.89
CA ARG A 186 7.88 3.04 13.65
C ARG A 186 8.53 1.67 13.47
N ASP A 187 7.95 0.65 14.10
CA ASP A 187 8.41 -0.71 14.10
C ASP A 187 7.20 -1.65 14.14
N TYR A 188 7.34 -2.89 13.65
CA TYR A 188 6.29 -3.89 13.64
C TYR A 188 6.78 -5.20 14.22
N ILE A 189 6.14 -5.60 15.30
CA ILE A 189 6.34 -6.92 15.94
C ILE A 189 5.11 -7.75 15.60
N ALA A 190 5.32 -8.78 14.78
CA ALA A 190 4.28 -9.70 14.37
C ALA A 190 3.86 -10.63 15.51
N ASP A 191 2.64 -11.12 15.44
CA ASP A 191 2.17 -12.23 16.26
C ASP A 191 2.11 -13.54 15.43
N GLU A 192 1.78 -14.64 16.09
CA GLU A 192 1.70 -15.97 15.48
C GLU A 192 0.36 -16.25 14.78
N THR A 193 -0.46 -15.21 14.52
CA THR A 193 -1.73 -15.36 13.84
C THR A 193 -1.51 -15.97 12.46
N ALA A 194 -2.21 -17.07 12.18
CA ALA A 194 -2.15 -17.72 10.88
C ALA A 194 -2.81 -16.85 9.80
N ILE A 195 -2.15 -16.76 8.66
CA ILE A 195 -2.62 -16.01 7.49
C ILE A 195 -3.44 -16.95 6.62
N ALA A 196 -4.64 -16.55 6.26
CA ALA A 196 -5.52 -17.30 5.36
C ALA A 196 -5.23 -16.97 3.88
N HIS A 197 -4.99 -15.69 3.55
CA HIS A 197 -4.76 -15.18 2.20
C HIS A 197 -3.33 -14.67 2.05
N VAL A 198 -2.37 -15.61 2.10
CA VAL A 198 -0.93 -15.30 2.18
C VAL A 198 -0.45 -14.45 1.01
N GLU A 199 -0.82 -14.82 -0.22
CA GLU A 199 -0.37 -14.15 -1.44
C GLU A 199 -0.87 -12.70 -1.47
N GLU A 200 -2.15 -12.50 -1.22
CA GLU A 200 -2.80 -11.20 -1.27
C GLU A 200 -2.30 -10.27 -0.15
N LEU A 201 -2.15 -10.79 1.07
CA LEU A 201 -1.63 -10.01 2.19
C LEU A 201 -0.18 -9.56 1.94
N LEU A 202 0.68 -10.47 1.49
CA LEU A 202 2.09 -10.15 1.26
C LEU A 202 2.29 -9.23 0.07
N THR A 203 1.49 -9.37 -0.98
CA THR A 203 1.48 -8.44 -2.11
C THR A 203 1.06 -7.04 -1.65
N LEU A 204 0.03 -6.95 -0.80
CA LEU A 204 -0.40 -5.69 -0.20
C LEU A 204 0.70 -5.08 0.68
N MET A 205 1.34 -5.87 1.53
CA MET A 205 2.46 -5.41 2.37
C MET A 205 3.62 -4.89 1.52
N SER A 206 3.98 -5.60 0.43
CA SER A 206 4.99 -5.14 -0.53
C SER A 206 4.64 -3.77 -1.13
N ALA A 207 3.41 -3.63 -1.62
CA ALA A 207 2.93 -2.39 -2.23
C ALA A 207 2.91 -1.21 -1.24
N MET A 208 2.50 -1.43 0.01
CA MET A 208 2.40 -0.38 1.04
C MET A 208 3.77 0.06 1.58
N THR A 209 4.68 -0.88 1.78
CA THR A 209 6.01 -0.61 2.33
C THR A 209 7.03 -0.19 1.27
N GLY A 210 6.79 -0.57 0.00
CA GLY A 210 7.76 -0.48 -1.08
C GLY A 210 8.86 -1.53 -0.97
N ASP A 211 8.66 -2.57 -0.15
CA ASP A 211 9.63 -3.63 0.09
C ASP A 211 9.23 -4.91 -0.67
N ASN A 212 9.81 -5.11 -1.83
CA ASN A 212 9.53 -6.26 -2.69
C ASN A 212 9.94 -7.61 -2.09
N ARG A 213 10.66 -7.63 -0.96
CA ARG A 213 11.03 -8.90 -0.28
C ARG A 213 9.80 -9.64 0.23
N PHE A 214 8.71 -8.94 0.58
CA PHE A 214 7.44 -9.56 0.93
C PHE A 214 6.90 -10.41 -0.23
N GLU A 215 6.86 -9.84 -1.43
CA GLU A 215 6.35 -10.51 -2.63
C GLU A 215 7.28 -11.66 -3.08
N GLU A 216 8.60 -11.47 -3.00
CA GLU A 216 9.59 -12.50 -3.28
C GLU A 216 9.45 -13.73 -2.35
N THR A 217 8.97 -13.52 -1.12
CA THR A 217 8.79 -14.58 -0.12
C THR A 217 7.57 -15.48 -0.42
N ILE A 218 6.59 -14.99 -1.20
CA ILE A 218 5.36 -15.73 -1.54
C ILE A 218 5.68 -17.13 -2.13
N ASN A 219 6.63 -17.18 -3.06
CA ASN A 219 6.98 -18.45 -3.73
C ASN A 219 7.56 -19.52 -2.79
N GLU A 220 8.25 -19.10 -1.72
CA GLU A 220 8.80 -19.99 -0.72
C GLU A 220 7.76 -20.50 0.27
N LEU A 221 6.65 -19.79 0.39
CA LEU A 221 5.56 -20.12 1.30
C LEU A 221 4.46 -20.96 0.63
N LYS A 222 4.47 -21.04 -0.71
CA LYS A 222 3.50 -21.85 -1.46
C LYS A 222 3.52 -23.32 -1.00
N GLY A 223 2.32 -23.83 -0.66
CA GLY A 223 2.15 -25.22 -0.22
C GLY A 223 2.36 -25.47 1.27
N LYS A 224 2.68 -24.47 2.07
CA LYS A 224 2.69 -24.61 3.54
C LYS A 224 1.26 -24.57 4.08
N GLU A 225 0.97 -25.44 5.03
CA GLU A 225 -0.37 -25.54 5.65
C GLU A 225 -0.69 -24.34 6.56
N LYS A 226 0.31 -23.75 7.19
CA LYS A 226 0.16 -22.60 8.09
C LYS A 226 1.34 -21.66 7.92
N VAL A 227 1.03 -20.40 7.67
CA VAL A 227 1.98 -19.31 7.56
C VAL A 227 1.54 -18.20 8.52
N ASN A 228 2.47 -17.57 9.22
CA ASN A 228 2.22 -16.38 10.02
C ASN A 228 3.22 -15.27 9.71
N MET A 229 2.97 -14.05 10.22
CA MET A 229 3.83 -12.92 9.93
C MET A 229 5.22 -13.02 10.58
N CYS A 230 5.39 -13.75 11.67
CA CYS A 230 6.73 -13.98 12.26
C CYS A 230 7.61 -14.72 11.25
N GLU A 231 7.12 -15.84 10.67
CA GLU A 231 7.85 -16.58 9.66
C GLU A 231 8.12 -15.77 8.39
N VAL A 232 7.17 -14.91 7.99
CA VAL A 232 7.35 -14.00 6.85
C VAL A 232 8.47 -13.01 7.12
N LEU A 233 8.47 -12.37 8.29
CA LEU A 233 9.49 -11.38 8.66
C LEU A 233 10.88 -12.00 8.76
N ASP A 234 11.02 -13.18 9.35
CA ASP A 234 12.30 -13.92 9.39
C ASP A 234 12.89 -14.12 7.98
N ARG A 235 12.04 -14.44 7.00
CA ARG A 235 12.46 -14.61 5.61
C ARG A 235 12.82 -13.29 4.94
N VAL A 236 12.02 -12.24 5.19
CA VAL A 236 12.29 -10.89 4.69
C VAL A 236 13.62 -10.37 5.22
N GLU A 237 13.91 -10.62 6.50
CA GLU A 237 15.19 -10.27 7.14
C GLU A 237 16.34 -11.04 6.52
N ALA A 238 16.23 -12.38 6.41
CA ALA A 238 17.25 -13.23 5.79
C ALA A 238 17.60 -12.78 4.37
N ARG A 239 16.60 -12.46 3.55
CA ARG A 239 16.80 -11.88 2.21
C ARG A 239 17.46 -10.51 2.25
N GLY A 240 17.14 -9.70 3.26
CA GLY A 240 17.78 -8.41 3.49
C GLY A 240 19.28 -8.56 3.73
N ILE A 241 19.67 -9.50 4.58
CA ILE A 241 21.07 -9.82 4.87
C ILE A 241 21.77 -10.33 3.62
N GLU A 242 21.18 -11.28 2.90
CA GLU A 242 21.75 -11.85 1.65
C GLU A 242 22.01 -10.75 0.61
N LYS A 243 21.02 -9.93 0.30
CA LYS A 243 21.18 -8.78 -0.62
C LYS A 243 22.20 -7.76 -0.13
N GLY A 244 22.29 -7.57 1.19
CA GLY A 244 23.29 -6.70 1.81
C GLY A 244 24.72 -7.22 1.60
N ILE A 245 24.94 -8.52 1.81
CA ILE A 245 26.23 -9.20 1.57
C ILE A 245 26.60 -9.12 0.09
N GLU A 246 25.71 -9.47 -0.81
CA GLU A 246 25.94 -9.42 -2.26
C GLU A 246 26.39 -8.04 -2.73
N LYS A 247 25.64 -6.99 -2.35
CA LYS A 247 25.99 -5.60 -2.64
C LYS A 247 27.31 -5.17 -1.99
N GLY A 248 27.61 -5.69 -0.80
CA GLY A 248 28.88 -5.45 -0.11
C GLY A 248 30.06 -6.03 -0.87
N ILE A 249 29.93 -7.29 -1.32
CA ILE A 249 30.94 -7.97 -2.14
C ILE A 249 31.15 -7.24 -3.46
N GLU A 250 30.09 -6.92 -4.19
CA GLU A 250 30.16 -6.19 -5.48
C GLU A 250 30.90 -4.86 -5.34
N LYS A 251 30.51 -4.05 -4.34
CA LYS A 251 31.20 -2.78 -4.04
C LYS A 251 32.65 -2.97 -3.61
N GLY A 252 32.94 -4.05 -2.86
CA GLY A 252 34.28 -4.41 -2.43
C GLY A 252 35.18 -4.75 -3.62
N ILE A 253 34.68 -5.60 -4.53
CA ILE A 253 35.39 -5.98 -5.76
C ILE A 253 35.65 -4.74 -6.63
N GLU A 254 34.65 -3.89 -6.86
CA GLU A 254 34.82 -2.70 -7.69
C GLU A 254 35.84 -1.72 -7.09
N LYS A 255 35.75 -1.47 -5.77
CA LYS A 255 36.75 -0.64 -5.08
C LYS A 255 38.16 -1.26 -5.16
N GLY A 256 38.28 -2.57 -4.90
CA GLY A 256 39.54 -3.29 -4.97
C GLY A 256 40.17 -3.23 -6.38
N ARG A 257 39.33 -3.35 -7.43
CA ARG A 257 39.76 -3.23 -8.82
C ARG A 257 40.30 -1.83 -9.15
N VAL A 258 39.62 -0.78 -8.67
CA VAL A 258 40.07 0.62 -8.88
C VAL A 258 41.38 0.88 -8.16
N VAL A 259 41.46 0.51 -6.88
CA VAL A 259 42.69 0.71 -6.08
C VAL A 259 43.83 -0.12 -6.63
N GLY A 260 43.65 -1.40 -6.91
CA GLY A 260 44.70 -2.27 -7.46
C GLY A 260 45.20 -1.81 -8.83
N ARG A 261 44.32 -1.24 -9.67
CA ARG A 261 44.75 -0.64 -10.95
C ARG A 261 45.61 0.59 -10.73
N GLN A 262 45.26 1.46 -9.78
CA GLN A 262 46.04 2.64 -9.43
C GLN A 262 47.42 2.25 -8.86
N GLU A 263 47.44 1.31 -7.92
CA GLU A 263 48.69 0.78 -7.33
C GLU A 263 49.56 0.12 -8.37
N GLY A 264 48.99 -0.64 -9.31
CA GLY A 264 49.70 -1.24 -10.43
C GLY A 264 50.33 -0.19 -11.36
N VAL A 265 49.60 0.87 -11.70
CA VAL A 265 50.13 2.00 -12.50
C VAL A 265 51.26 2.71 -11.77
N ILE A 266 51.10 3.03 -10.48
CA ILE A 266 52.12 3.67 -9.65
C ILE A 266 53.38 2.79 -9.60
N SER A 267 53.22 1.50 -9.34
CA SER A 267 54.34 0.54 -9.26
C SER A 267 55.16 0.48 -10.58
N ILE A 268 54.47 0.44 -11.73
CA ILE A 268 55.14 0.45 -13.04
C ILE A 268 55.87 1.76 -13.26
N LEU A 269 55.23 2.90 -12.97
CA LEU A 269 55.84 4.21 -13.14
C LEU A 269 57.08 4.40 -12.21
N ALA A 270 56.98 3.91 -10.95
CA ALA A 270 58.08 3.92 -10.01
C ALA A 270 59.28 3.09 -10.53
N SER A 271 59.03 1.91 -11.13
CA SER A 271 60.08 1.12 -11.76
C SER A 271 60.76 1.87 -12.91
N LEU A 272 60.00 2.54 -13.77
CA LEU A 272 60.54 3.32 -14.90
C LEU A 272 61.38 4.52 -14.44
N VAL A 273 61.03 5.13 -13.28
CA VAL A 273 61.84 6.19 -12.68
C VAL A 273 63.14 5.61 -12.13
N ASN A 274 63.11 4.50 -11.40
CA ASN A 274 64.29 3.81 -10.86
C ASN A 274 65.27 3.36 -11.97
N ASP A 275 64.74 2.97 -13.12
CA ASP A 275 65.49 2.57 -14.31
C ASP A 275 66.05 3.79 -15.11
N GLY A 276 65.71 5.01 -14.67
CA GLY A 276 66.20 6.26 -15.32
C GLY A 276 65.46 6.57 -16.63
N ILE A 277 64.33 5.94 -16.93
CA ILE A 277 63.60 6.09 -18.19
C ILE A 277 62.66 7.30 -18.13
N LEU A 278 62.04 7.58 -16.92
CA LEU A 278 61.17 8.71 -16.67
C LEU A 278 61.70 9.59 -15.54
N SER A 279 61.42 10.89 -15.60
CA SER A 279 61.57 11.76 -14.43
C SER A 279 60.48 11.59 -13.43
N ILE A 280 60.72 11.97 -12.18
CA ILE A 280 59.71 11.93 -11.09
C ILE A 280 58.49 12.76 -11.47
N ASP A 281 58.68 13.95 -12.01
CA ASP A 281 57.58 14.84 -12.40
C ASP A 281 56.69 14.24 -13.50
N GLU A 282 57.31 13.62 -14.52
CA GLU A 282 56.56 12.95 -15.60
C GLU A 282 55.76 11.74 -15.07
N ALA A 283 56.36 10.97 -14.17
CA ALA A 283 55.68 9.83 -13.54
C ALA A 283 54.51 10.26 -12.64
N ALA A 284 54.69 11.31 -11.85
CA ALA A 284 53.64 11.88 -11.00
C ALA A 284 52.43 12.38 -11.80
N ILE A 285 52.70 13.11 -12.90
CA ILE A 285 51.64 13.56 -13.83
C ILE A 285 50.86 12.37 -14.38
N ARG A 286 51.53 11.30 -14.83
CA ARG A 286 50.88 10.08 -15.36
C ARG A 286 50.12 9.28 -14.29
N ALA A 287 50.60 9.34 -13.05
CA ALA A 287 49.92 8.75 -11.90
C ALA A 287 48.75 9.61 -11.36
N ASN A 288 48.56 10.82 -11.91
CA ASN A 288 47.60 11.83 -11.48
C ASN A 288 47.74 12.18 -9.99
N MET A 289 48.99 12.44 -9.55
CA MET A 289 49.32 12.85 -8.19
C MET A 289 50.44 13.88 -8.17
N SER A 290 50.75 14.45 -7.00
CA SER A 290 51.85 15.37 -6.83
C SER A 290 53.20 14.64 -6.88
N ALA A 291 54.29 15.33 -7.29
CA ALA A 291 55.66 14.77 -7.29
C ALA A 291 56.05 14.33 -5.85
N GLU A 292 55.70 15.13 -4.85
CA GLU A 292 55.95 14.86 -3.45
C GLU A 292 55.27 13.57 -2.94
N ASP A 293 54.05 13.28 -3.42
CA ASP A 293 53.33 12.05 -3.09
C ASP A 293 53.90 10.86 -3.87
N PHE A 294 54.32 11.07 -5.12
CA PHE A 294 54.88 10.00 -5.93
C PHE A 294 56.24 9.56 -5.42
N GLU A 295 57.08 10.47 -4.89
CA GLU A 295 58.38 10.16 -4.30
C GLU A 295 58.31 9.10 -3.19
N LYS A 296 57.16 9.02 -2.46
CA LYS A 296 56.97 8.01 -1.41
C LYS A 296 56.94 6.57 -1.94
N PHE A 297 56.76 6.38 -3.24
CA PHE A 297 56.71 5.08 -3.91
C PHE A 297 58.04 4.70 -4.60
N ILE A 298 59.01 5.62 -4.66
CA ILE A 298 60.33 5.37 -5.22
C ILE A 298 61.22 4.85 -4.09
N LYS A 299 61.91 3.75 -4.33
CA LYS A 299 62.87 3.17 -3.38
C LYS A 299 64.30 3.45 -3.75
#